data_542915beeef66de29d340ccfac69f63d
#
_entry.id   542915beeef66de29d340ccfac69f63d
#
_cell.length_a   1.000
_cell.length_b   1.000
_cell.length_c   1.000
_cell.angle_alpha   90.00
_cell.angle_beta   90.00
_cell.angle_gamma   90.00
#
_symmetry.space_group_name_H-M   'P 1'
#
loop_
_entity.id
_entity.type
_entity.pdbx_description
1 polymer ?
#
loop_
_entity_poly.entity_id
_entity_poly.type
_entity_poly.pdbx_seq_one_letter_code
_entity_poly.pdbx_strand_id
1 'polypeptide(L)'
;MSILEELWYGNIEPAEYDISPDKKYKGILQLISRNEDKLLATMTDAQKELFTKYADCVREYQVMAECLLFQNSFRLGARIMLEVMAE
;
A
#
# COMPACT_ATOMS: atom_id res chain seq x y z
N MET A 1 22.18 -15.71 -6.16
CA MET A 1 22.60 -14.43 -5.55
C MET A 1 21.95 -14.26 -4.18
N SER A 2 22.65 -13.61 -3.25
CA SER A 2 22.09 -13.32 -1.95
C SER A 2 21.09 -12.16 -2.02
N ILE A 3 20.19 -12.07 -1.04
CA ILE A 3 19.24 -10.96 -0.96
C ILE A 3 19.95 -9.63 -0.73
N LEU A 4 21.06 -9.65 0.00
CA LEU A 4 21.87 -8.43 0.22
C LEU A 4 22.49 -7.91 -1.06
N GLU A 5 22.97 -8.82 -1.90
CA GLU A 5 23.51 -8.50 -3.21
C GLU A 5 22.44 -7.91 -4.13
N GLU A 6 21.24 -8.49 -4.11
CA GLU A 6 20.10 -7.98 -4.86
C GLU A 6 19.72 -6.56 -4.43
N LEU A 7 19.72 -6.31 -3.12
CA LEU A 7 19.46 -4.97 -2.57
C LEU A 7 20.52 -3.98 -3.03
N TRP A 8 21.81 -4.38 -2.98
CA TRP A 8 22.91 -3.52 -3.36
C TRP A 8 22.81 -3.05 -4.81
N TYR A 9 22.43 -3.95 -5.70
CA TYR A 9 22.30 -3.63 -7.13
C TYR A 9 20.95 -3.02 -7.50
N GLY A 10 20.08 -2.77 -6.53
CA GLY A 10 18.79 -2.15 -6.79
C GLY A 10 17.78 -3.07 -7.46
N ASN A 11 17.98 -4.38 -7.36
CA ASN A 11 17.11 -5.37 -7.99
C ASN A 11 15.90 -5.73 -7.15
N ILE A 12 15.80 -5.21 -5.93
CA ILE A 12 14.66 -5.40 -5.04
C ILE A 12 14.04 -4.05 -4.76
N GLU A 13 12.82 -3.86 -5.24
CA GLU A 13 12.03 -2.66 -4.98
C GLU A 13 10.72 -3.09 -4.32
N PRO A 14 10.56 -2.86 -3.00
CA PRO A 14 9.37 -3.31 -2.28
C PRO A 14 8.06 -2.80 -2.87
N ALA A 15 8.06 -1.61 -3.44
CA ALA A 15 6.87 -1.03 -4.05
C ALA A 15 6.41 -1.78 -5.31
N GLU A 16 7.29 -2.57 -5.92
CA GLU A 16 6.99 -3.35 -7.11
C GLU A 16 6.48 -4.75 -6.81
N TYR A 17 6.52 -5.18 -5.53
CA TYR A 17 5.95 -6.46 -5.17
C TYR A 17 4.45 -6.43 -5.37
N ASP A 18 3.98 -7.29 -6.25
CA ASP A 18 2.59 -7.36 -6.66
C ASP A 18 1.80 -8.25 -5.70
N ILE A 19 0.82 -7.68 -5.01
CA ILE A 19 -0.09 -8.40 -4.14
C ILE A 19 -1.41 -8.76 -4.85
N SER A 20 -1.56 -8.38 -6.11
CA SER A 20 -2.77 -8.62 -6.89
C SER A 20 -3.13 -10.10 -7.07
N PRO A 21 -2.18 -11.09 -6.99
CA PRO A 21 -2.56 -12.51 -7.05
C PRO A 21 -3.38 -12.98 -5.84
N ASP A 22 -3.37 -12.26 -4.72
CA ASP A 22 -4.15 -12.65 -3.56
C ASP A 22 -5.64 -12.50 -3.84
N LYS A 23 -6.39 -13.60 -3.68
CA LYS A 23 -7.81 -13.66 -4.00
C LYS A 23 -8.67 -12.76 -3.11
N LYS A 24 -8.32 -12.68 -1.82
CA LYS A 24 -9.04 -11.82 -0.86
C LYS A 24 -8.82 -10.35 -1.20
N TYR A 25 -7.59 -10.00 -1.55
CA TYR A 25 -7.24 -8.65 -1.96
C TYR A 25 -8.02 -8.23 -3.20
N LYS A 26 -8.05 -9.08 -4.22
CA LYS A 26 -8.82 -8.83 -5.45
C LYS A 26 -10.31 -8.69 -5.17
N GLY A 27 -10.84 -9.55 -4.31
CA GLY A 27 -12.26 -9.51 -3.95
C GLY A 27 -12.66 -8.19 -3.30
N ILE A 28 -11.84 -7.70 -2.37
CA ILE A 28 -12.07 -6.42 -1.71
C ILE A 28 -11.96 -5.25 -2.70
N LEU A 29 -10.97 -5.26 -3.59
CA LEU A 29 -10.85 -4.24 -4.62
C LEU A 29 -12.08 -4.17 -5.53
N GLN A 30 -12.61 -5.31 -5.92
CA GLN A 30 -13.81 -5.37 -6.74
C GLN A 30 -15.03 -4.79 -6.01
N LEU A 31 -15.15 -5.08 -4.70
CA LEU A 31 -16.22 -4.54 -3.88
C LEU A 31 -16.10 -3.02 -3.73
N ILE A 32 -14.90 -2.52 -3.50
CA ILE A 32 -14.64 -1.08 -3.41
C ILE A 32 -15.08 -0.39 -4.70
N SER A 33 -14.63 -0.90 -5.84
CA SER A 33 -14.96 -0.33 -7.15
C SER A 33 -16.46 -0.34 -7.41
N ARG A 34 -17.12 -1.46 -7.13
CA ARG A 34 -18.55 -1.61 -7.31
C ARG A 34 -19.35 -0.66 -6.44
N ASN A 35 -18.98 -0.55 -5.17
CA ASN A 35 -19.65 0.32 -4.23
C ASN A 35 -19.42 1.80 -4.55
N GLU A 36 -18.24 2.14 -5.02
CA GLU A 36 -17.92 3.50 -5.49
C GLU A 36 -18.81 3.87 -6.68
N ASP A 37 -18.94 2.98 -7.67
CA ASP A 37 -19.78 3.22 -8.84
C ASP A 37 -21.25 3.42 -8.44
N LYS A 38 -21.75 2.60 -7.52
CA LYS A 38 -23.11 2.71 -7.01
C LYS A 38 -23.33 4.04 -6.27
N LEU A 39 -22.37 4.45 -5.47
CA LEU A 39 -22.43 5.68 -4.72
C LEU A 39 -22.43 6.89 -5.65
N LEU A 40 -21.53 6.91 -6.62
CA LEU A 40 -21.43 7.99 -7.59
C LEU A 40 -22.72 8.15 -8.41
N ALA A 41 -23.37 7.04 -8.72
CA ALA A 41 -24.65 7.06 -9.46
C ALA A 41 -25.77 7.78 -8.71
N THR A 42 -25.68 7.90 -7.38
CA THR A 42 -26.72 8.56 -6.56
C THR A 42 -26.38 10.02 -6.26
N MET A 43 -25.20 10.50 -6.66
CA MET A 43 -24.71 11.83 -6.29
C MET A 43 -25.03 12.89 -7.33
N THR A 44 -25.24 14.12 -6.84
CA THR A 44 -25.25 15.31 -7.70
C THR A 44 -23.83 15.63 -8.15
N ASP A 45 -23.69 16.52 -9.14
CA ASP A 45 -22.37 16.92 -9.64
C ASP A 45 -21.52 17.55 -8.55
N ALA A 46 -22.13 18.38 -7.70
CA ALA A 46 -21.43 19.00 -6.56
C ALA A 46 -20.94 17.94 -5.56
N GLN A 47 -21.77 16.94 -5.28
CA GLN A 47 -21.39 15.84 -4.41
C GLN A 47 -20.28 14.97 -4.99
N LYS A 48 -20.32 14.70 -6.29
CA LYS A 48 -19.26 13.97 -6.98
C LYS A 48 -17.92 14.69 -6.90
N GLU A 49 -17.93 16.01 -7.07
CA GLU A 49 -16.71 16.81 -6.97
C GLU A 49 -16.09 16.71 -5.57
N LEU A 50 -16.91 16.88 -4.54
CA LEU A 50 -16.45 16.78 -3.16
C LEU A 50 -15.96 15.37 -2.82
N PHE A 51 -16.67 14.34 -3.28
CA PHE A 51 -16.28 12.96 -3.09
C PHE A 51 -14.94 12.67 -3.75
N THR A 52 -14.73 13.17 -4.98
CA THR A 52 -13.46 12.98 -5.70
C THR A 52 -12.30 13.59 -4.94
N LYS A 53 -12.47 14.80 -4.41
CA LYS A 53 -11.45 15.45 -3.58
C LYS A 53 -11.13 14.62 -2.34
N TYR A 54 -12.15 14.11 -1.68
CA TYR A 54 -11.97 13.23 -0.52
C TYR A 54 -11.21 11.96 -0.90
N ALA A 55 -11.62 11.30 -1.96
CA ALA A 55 -10.99 10.05 -2.42
C ALA A 55 -9.52 10.27 -2.80
N ASP A 56 -9.21 11.39 -3.44
CA ASP A 56 -7.83 11.72 -3.81
C ASP A 56 -6.96 11.93 -2.56
N CYS A 57 -7.49 12.61 -1.54
CA CYS A 57 -6.78 12.79 -0.27
C CYS A 57 -6.56 11.46 0.45
N VAL A 58 -7.53 10.57 0.43
CA VAL A 58 -7.41 9.24 1.05
C VAL A 58 -6.34 8.42 0.34
N ARG A 59 -6.31 8.45 -1.00
CA ARG A 59 -5.27 7.74 -1.77
C ARG A 59 -3.88 8.27 -1.46
N GLU A 60 -3.73 9.59 -1.39
CA GLU A 60 -2.46 10.21 -1.02
C GLU A 60 -2.02 9.80 0.38
N TYR A 61 -2.93 9.84 1.33
CA TYR A 61 -2.68 9.37 2.70
C TYR A 61 -2.23 7.92 2.72
N GLN A 62 -2.91 7.04 1.96
CA GLN A 62 -2.59 5.62 1.91
C GLN A 62 -1.17 5.37 1.38
N VAL A 63 -0.79 6.07 0.32
CA VAL A 63 0.57 5.95 -0.23
C VAL A 63 1.62 6.34 0.80
N MET A 64 1.39 7.45 1.50
CA MET A 64 2.30 7.91 2.55
C MET A 64 2.34 6.93 3.73
N ALA A 65 1.19 6.43 4.15
CA ALA A 65 1.08 5.49 5.27
C ALA A 65 1.78 4.16 4.96
N GLU A 66 1.63 3.66 3.76
CA GLU A 66 2.30 2.43 3.31
C GLU A 66 3.81 2.59 3.32
N CYS A 67 4.31 3.72 2.85
CA CYS A 67 5.74 4.03 2.85
C CYS A 67 6.29 4.07 4.28
N LEU A 68 5.60 4.76 5.18
CA LEU A 68 6.00 4.85 6.59
C LEU A 68 5.94 3.49 7.28
N LEU A 69 4.91 2.71 7.01
CA LEU A 69 4.78 1.36 7.56
C LEU A 69 5.95 0.48 7.13
N PHE A 70 6.30 0.52 5.84
CA PHE A 70 7.46 -0.23 5.33
C PHE A 70 8.74 0.19 6.04
N GLN A 71 9.00 1.49 6.16
CA GLN A 71 10.22 1.98 6.81
C GLN A 71 10.30 1.53 8.27
N ASN A 72 9.21 1.67 9.01
CA ASN A 72 9.16 1.30 10.42
C ASN A 72 9.31 -0.21 10.62
N SER A 73 8.67 -0.99 9.77
CA SER A 73 8.75 -2.46 9.83
C SER A 73 10.15 -2.95 9.50
N PHE A 74 10.78 -2.36 8.50
CA PHE A 74 12.16 -2.69 8.13
C PHE A 74 13.12 -2.40 9.27
N ARG A 75 12.98 -1.21 9.89
CA ARG A 75 13.83 -0.82 11.02
C ARG A 75 13.64 -1.76 12.22
N LEU A 76 12.39 -2.13 12.50
CA LEU A 76 12.09 -3.07 13.58
C LEU A 76 12.76 -4.42 13.32
N GLY A 77 12.63 -4.94 12.11
CA GLY A 77 13.28 -6.20 11.72
C GLY A 77 14.79 -6.15 11.90
N ALA A 78 15.42 -5.06 11.47
CA ALA A 78 16.86 -4.86 11.61
C ALA A 78 17.27 -4.81 13.08
N ARG A 79 16.52 -4.12 13.92
CA ARG A 79 16.79 -4.03 15.37
C ARG A 79 16.67 -5.39 16.05
N ILE A 80 15.68 -6.17 15.69
CA ILE A 80 15.50 -7.53 16.20
C ILE A 80 16.71 -8.39 15.84
N MET A 81 17.15 -8.33 14.59
CA MET A 81 18.31 -9.09 14.15
C MET A 81 19.59 -8.68 14.87
N LEU A 82 19.79 -7.38 15.09
CA LEU A 82 20.95 -6.88 15.85
C LEU A 82 20.94 -7.42 17.29
N GLU A 83 19.80 -7.44 17.94
CA GLU A 83 19.69 -7.99 19.30
C GLU A 83 19.99 -9.49 19.34
N VAL A 84 19.42 -10.25 18.41
CA VAL A 84 19.66 -11.68 18.31
C VAL A 84 21.14 -11.99 18.05
N MET A 85 21.79 -11.22 17.22
CA MET A 85 23.19 -11.44 16.87
C MET A 85 24.19 -10.90 17.89
N ALA A 86 23.75 -10.03 18.80
CA ALA A 86 24.61 -9.46 19.83
C ALA A 86 24.98 -10.46 20.94
N GLU A 87 24.27 -11.57 21.03
CA GLU A 87 24.57 -12.63 21.97
C GLU A 87 25.65 -13.57 21.40
#